data_8f5109616cd93778a81a49faca5ecf54
#
_entry.id   8f5109616cd93778a81a49faca5ecf54
#
_cell.length_a   1.000
_cell.length_b   1.000
_cell.length_c   1.000
_cell.angle_alpha   90.00
_cell.angle_beta   90.00
_cell.angle_gamma   90.00
#
_symmetry.space_group_name_H-M   'P 1'
#
loop_
_entity.id
_entity.type
_entity.pdbx_description
1 polymer ?
#
loop_
_entity_poly.entity_id
_entity_poly.type
_entity_poly.pdbx_seq_one_letter_code
_entity_poly.pdbx_strand_id
1 'polypeptide(L)'
;KNVFGPEAKEIHLVNECFDTEELLQEGVMKIAATIAEKSPISIRGTKNVLRHSRDHSVEEGLEYIAEWNSTKLFSDDMAEVFEAMKEKRKPDFKD
;
A
#
# COMPACT_ATOMS: atom_id res chain seq x y z
N LYS A 1 -12.82 3.52 -29.22
CA LYS A 1 -11.47 3.04 -29.54
C LYS A 1 -11.06 1.95 -28.54
N ASN A 2 -10.53 0.84 -29.03
CA ASN A 2 -9.94 -0.18 -28.15
C ASN A 2 -8.54 0.29 -27.71
N VAL A 3 -8.25 0.14 -26.42
CA VAL A 3 -6.96 0.46 -25.81
C VAL A 3 -6.26 -0.85 -25.45
N PHE A 4 -5.05 -1.05 -25.94
CA PHE A 4 -4.25 -2.24 -25.69
C PHE A 4 -3.27 -1.99 -24.52
N GLY A 5 -2.66 -3.04 -24.00
CA GLY A 5 -1.84 -3.01 -22.79
C GLY A 5 -0.78 -1.91 -22.73
N PRO A 6 0.10 -1.75 -23.73
CA PRO A 6 1.11 -0.68 -23.73
C PRO A 6 0.51 0.73 -23.66
N GLU A 7 -0.51 1.01 -24.48
CA GLU A 7 -1.22 2.30 -24.45
C GLU A 7 -1.95 2.50 -23.12
N ALA A 8 -2.56 1.44 -22.57
CA ALA A 8 -3.23 1.50 -21.27
C ALA A 8 -2.26 1.88 -20.12
N LYS A 9 -1.02 1.39 -20.18
CA LYS A 9 0.03 1.78 -19.23
C LYS A 9 0.44 3.25 -19.43
N GLU A 10 0.65 3.67 -20.66
CA GLU A 10 1.05 5.04 -21.00
C GLU A 10 0.04 6.09 -20.53
N ILE A 11 -1.26 5.82 -20.69
CA ILE A 11 -2.34 6.70 -20.22
C ILE A 11 -2.73 6.46 -18.75
N HIS A 12 -1.96 5.68 -18.02
CA HIS A 12 -2.19 5.34 -16.59
C HIS A 12 -3.54 4.67 -16.28
N LEU A 13 -4.13 3.99 -17.25
CA LEU A 13 -5.32 3.15 -17.03
C LEU A 13 -4.98 1.89 -16.24
N VAL A 14 -3.79 1.35 -16.47
CA VAL A 14 -3.19 0.26 -15.68
C VAL A 14 -1.80 0.66 -15.18
N ASN A 15 -1.36 0.07 -14.09
CA ASN A 15 -0.06 0.37 -13.49
C ASN A 15 1.10 -0.25 -14.26
N GLU A 16 0.89 -1.46 -14.80
CA GLU A 16 1.90 -2.22 -15.51
C GLU A 16 1.26 -3.06 -16.63
N CYS A 17 2.07 -3.40 -17.63
CA CYS A 17 1.70 -4.28 -18.72
C CYS A 17 2.81 -5.32 -18.91
N PHE A 18 2.44 -6.56 -19.17
CA PHE A 18 3.35 -7.68 -19.33
C PHE A 18 3.11 -8.38 -20.67
N ASP A 19 4.16 -8.91 -21.27
CA ASP A 19 4.10 -9.52 -22.62
C ASP A 19 3.44 -10.89 -22.62
N THR A 20 3.50 -11.62 -21.51
CA THR A 20 2.91 -12.95 -21.34
C THR A 20 2.15 -13.09 -20.04
N GLU A 21 1.26 -14.10 -19.98
CA GLU A 21 0.52 -14.41 -18.75
C GLU A 21 1.43 -14.85 -17.61
N GLU A 22 2.49 -15.60 -17.92
CA GLU A 22 3.48 -16.05 -16.94
C GLU A 22 4.21 -14.86 -16.32
N LEU A 23 4.66 -13.90 -17.13
CA LEU A 23 5.31 -12.66 -16.66
C LEU A 23 4.34 -11.79 -15.86
N LEU A 24 3.06 -11.75 -16.22
CA LEU A 24 2.02 -11.08 -15.46
C LEU A 24 1.89 -11.69 -14.07
N GLN A 25 1.76 -13.01 -13.96
CA GLN A 25 1.64 -13.70 -12.68
C GLN A 25 2.86 -13.47 -11.79
N GLU A 26 4.06 -13.59 -12.35
CA GLU A 26 5.31 -13.34 -11.64
C GLU A 26 5.39 -11.89 -11.14
N GLY A 27 5.10 -10.92 -12.00
CA GLY A 27 5.11 -9.49 -11.65
C GLY A 27 4.11 -9.13 -10.57
N VAL A 28 2.87 -9.63 -10.66
CA VAL A 28 1.82 -9.42 -9.66
C VAL A 28 2.20 -10.03 -8.31
N MET A 29 2.72 -11.25 -8.31
CA MET A 29 3.17 -11.91 -7.07
C MET A 29 4.32 -11.17 -6.40
N LYS A 30 5.24 -10.63 -7.18
CA LYS A 30 6.34 -9.80 -6.66
C LYS A 30 5.84 -8.52 -5.99
N ILE A 31 4.88 -7.83 -6.61
CA ILE A 31 4.26 -6.63 -6.02
C ILE A 31 3.50 -7.00 -4.75
N ALA A 32 2.71 -8.07 -4.79
CA ALA A 32 1.94 -8.54 -3.62
C ALA A 32 2.87 -8.90 -2.45
N ALA A 33 3.97 -9.60 -2.70
CA ALA A 33 4.98 -9.93 -1.69
C ALA A 33 5.60 -8.66 -1.06
N THR A 34 5.92 -7.66 -1.88
CA THR A 34 6.44 -6.37 -1.39
C THR A 34 5.44 -5.67 -0.47
N ILE A 35 4.16 -5.69 -0.82
CA ILE A 35 3.09 -5.12 0.02
C ILE A 35 2.94 -5.92 1.32
N ALA A 36 2.98 -7.24 1.24
CA ALA A 36 2.85 -8.13 2.41
C ALA A 36 3.99 -7.97 3.44
N GLU A 37 5.15 -7.46 3.04
CA GLU A 37 6.26 -7.13 3.95
C GLU A 37 6.01 -5.87 4.80
N LYS A 38 4.99 -5.09 4.49
CA LYS A 38 4.68 -3.83 5.20
C LYS A 38 3.75 -4.08 6.39
N SER A 39 3.74 -3.12 7.33
CA SER A 39 2.83 -3.17 8.47
C SER A 39 1.37 -3.36 8.03
N PRO A 40 0.66 -4.40 8.51
CA PRO A 40 -0.75 -4.62 8.20
C PRO A 40 -1.64 -3.42 8.58
N ILE A 41 -1.37 -2.78 9.71
CA ILE A 41 -2.09 -1.60 10.17
C ILE A 41 -1.90 -0.46 9.17
N SER A 42 -0.67 -0.21 8.72
CA SER A 42 -0.37 0.85 7.76
C SER A 42 -1.01 0.59 6.39
N ILE A 43 -1.01 -0.65 5.91
CA ILE A 43 -1.67 -1.03 4.64
C ILE A 43 -3.18 -0.80 4.72
N ARG A 44 -3.83 -1.26 5.80
CA ARG A 44 -5.28 -1.04 6.01
C ARG A 44 -5.61 0.44 6.15
N GLY A 45 -4.78 1.19 6.90
CA GLY A 45 -4.93 2.63 7.08
C GLY A 45 -4.83 3.39 5.76
N THR A 46 -3.81 3.11 4.96
CA THR A 46 -3.64 3.69 3.63
C THR A 46 -4.85 3.42 2.74
N LYS A 47 -5.35 2.20 2.72
CA LYS A 47 -6.55 1.83 1.96
C LYS A 47 -7.79 2.60 2.41
N ASN A 48 -7.98 2.73 3.72
CA ASN A 48 -9.11 3.48 4.28
C ASN A 48 -9.03 4.98 3.96
N VAL A 49 -7.84 5.57 4.07
CA VAL A 49 -7.60 6.98 3.70
C VAL A 49 -7.89 7.23 2.23
N LEU A 50 -7.40 6.38 1.34
CA LEU A 50 -7.65 6.50 -0.10
C LEU A 50 -9.14 6.39 -0.45
N ARG A 51 -9.88 5.49 0.21
CA ARG A 51 -11.32 5.34 0.02
C ARG A 51 -12.10 6.55 0.53
N HIS A 52 -11.75 7.06 1.70
CA HIS A 52 -12.35 8.25 2.30
C HIS A 52 -12.12 9.50 1.42
N SER A 53 -10.91 9.65 0.88
CA SER A 53 -10.52 10.81 0.08
C SER A 53 -11.23 10.93 -1.27
N ARG A 54 -11.93 9.88 -1.72
CA ARG A 54 -12.65 9.91 -3.00
C ARG A 54 -13.85 10.85 -3.01
N ASP A 55 -14.50 11.02 -1.86
CA ASP A 55 -15.77 11.75 -1.73
C ASP A 55 -15.78 12.77 -0.57
N HIS A 56 -14.59 13.12 -0.07
CA HIS A 56 -14.40 14.11 0.98
C HIS A 56 -13.42 15.19 0.54
N SER A 57 -13.50 16.36 1.19
CA SER A 57 -12.57 17.46 0.95
C SER A 57 -11.14 17.11 1.45
N VAL A 58 -10.15 17.88 1.02
CA VAL A 58 -8.76 17.75 1.52
C VAL A 58 -8.72 17.99 3.03
N GLU A 59 -9.45 18.96 3.55
CA GLU A 59 -9.52 19.27 4.98
C GLU A 59 -10.08 18.10 5.79
N GLU A 60 -11.21 17.55 5.36
CA GLU A 60 -11.80 16.34 5.99
C GLU A 60 -10.86 15.14 5.92
N GLY A 61 -10.14 14.96 4.81
CA GLY A 61 -9.15 13.91 4.64
C GLY A 61 -7.97 14.05 5.61
N LEU A 62 -7.48 15.26 5.84
CA LEU A 62 -6.42 15.55 6.80
C LEU A 62 -6.87 15.28 8.25
N GLU A 63 -8.08 15.64 8.61
CA GLU A 63 -8.67 15.30 9.91
C GLU A 63 -8.78 13.79 10.10
N TYR A 64 -9.24 13.06 9.08
CA TYR A 64 -9.34 11.61 9.10
C TYR A 64 -7.98 10.94 9.35
N ILE A 65 -6.92 11.40 8.67
CA ILE A 65 -5.56 10.92 8.86
C ILE A 65 -5.06 11.21 10.28
N ALA A 66 -5.33 12.40 10.81
CA ALA A 66 -4.94 12.77 12.17
C ALA A 66 -5.61 11.86 13.22
N GLU A 67 -6.90 11.58 13.09
CA GLU A 67 -7.62 10.65 13.97
C GLU A 67 -7.09 9.22 13.86
N TRP A 68 -6.87 8.72 12.65
CA TRP A 68 -6.31 7.41 12.41
C TRP A 68 -4.94 7.26 13.07
N ASN A 69 -4.03 8.21 12.84
CA ASN A 69 -2.68 8.19 13.38
C ASN A 69 -2.67 8.30 14.91
N SER A 70 -3.56 9.10 15.51
CA SER A 70 -3.65 9.23 16.96
C SER A 70 -3.99 7.91 17.66
N THR A 71 -4.73 7.02 16.99
CA THR A 71 -5.13 5.71 17.54
C THR A 71 -4.15 4.58 17.20
N LYS A 72 -3.32 4.72 16.16
CA LYS A 72 -2.48 3.63 15.60
C LYS A 72 -0.97 3.88 15.71
N LEU A 73 -0.54 5.11 16.02
CA LEU A 73 0.87 5.46 16.08
C LEU A 73 1.64 4.66 17.15
N PHE A 74 1.01 4.33 18.28
CA PHE A 74 1.59 3.53 19.34
C PHE A 74 1.17 2.04 19.28
N SER A 75 1.05 1.52 18.09
CA SER A 75 0.74 0.10 17.87
C SER A 75 1.98 -0.79 18.07
N ASP A 76 1.73 -2.10 18.23
CA ASP A 76 2.78 -3.11 18.30
C ASP A 76 3.62 -3.13 17.01
N ASP A 77 3.03 -2.82 15.87
CA ASP A 77 3.74 -2.70 14.59
C ASP A 77 4.81 -1.61 14.63
N MET A 78 4.54 -0.47 15.26
CA MET A 78 5.52 0.60 15.43
C MET A 78 6.67 0.17 16.34
N ALA A 79 6.38 -0.50 17.45
CA ALA A 79 7.38 -1.05 18.33
C ALA A 79 8.29 -2.05 17.61
N GLU A 80 7.70 -2.94 16.80
CA GLU A 80 8.45 -3.90 15.98
C GLU A 80 9.37 -3.22 14.97
N VAL A 81 8.92 -2.15 14.32
CA VAL A 81 9.77 -1.39 13.38
C VAL A 81 11.00 -0.83 14.08
N PHE A 82 10.85 -0.22 15.27
CA PHE A 82 11.97 0.31 16.03
C PHE A 82 12.94 -0.78 16.50
N GLU A 83 12.42 -1.92 16.92
CA GLU A 83 13.23 -3.05 17.36
C GLU A 83 14.00 -3.67 16.20
N ALA A 84 13.34 -3.89 15.06
CA ALA A 84 13.95 -4.38 13.83
C ALA A 84 15.07 -3.44 13.32
N MET A 85 14.85 -2.13 13.40
CA MET A 85 15.88 -1.13 13.05
C MET A 85 17.11 -1.23 13.98
N LYS A 86 16.91 -1.40 15.27
CA LYS A 86 17.98 -1.59 16.25
C LYS A 86 18.82 -2.84 15.97
N GLU A 87 18.13 -3.92 15.64
CA GLU A 87 18.72 -5.24 15.37
C GLU A 87 19.21 -5.41 13.94
N LYS A 88 18.97 -4.42 13.07
CA LYS A 88 19.33 -4.45 11.63
C LYS A 88 18.73 -5.64 10.89
N ARG A 89 17.52 -6.02 11.22
CA ARG A 89 16.73 -7.08 10.57
C ARG A 89 15.47 -6.52 9.92
N LYS A 90 14.81 -7.34 9.10
CA LYS A 90 13.48 -7.01 8.61
C LYS A 90 12.44 -7.10 9.75
N PRO A 91 11.44 -6.18 9.79
CA PRO A 91 10.33 -6.29 10.73
C PRO A 91 9.52 -7.56 10.49
N ASP A 92 8.99 -8.14 11.56
CA ASP A 92 8.09 -9.30 11.54
C ASP A 92 6.75 -8.89 12.16
N PHE A 93 5.80 -8.55 11.31
CA PHE A 93 4.48 -8.08 11.74
C PHE A 93 3.53 -9.23 11.99
N LYS A 94 2.82 -9.15 13.11
CA LYS A 94 1.74 -10.09 13.43
C LYS A 94 0.41 -9.58 12.88
N ASP A 95 -0.37 -10.48 12.32
CA ASP A 95 -1.73 -10.19 11.83
C ASP A 95 -2.72 -9.90 12.97
#